data_d9ff5528acf44e404e2a89aa1283d18d
#
_entry.id   d9ff5528acf44e404e2a89aa1283d18d
#
_cell.length_a   1.000
_cell.length_b   1.000
_cell.length_c   1.000
_cell.angle_alpha   90.00
_cell.angle_beta   90.00
_cell.angle_gamma   90.00
#
_symmetry.space_group_name_H-M   'P 1'
#
loop_
_entity.id
_entity.type
_entity.pdbx_description
1 polymer ?
#
loop_
_entity_poly.entity_id
_entity_poly.type
_entity_poly.pdbx_seq_one_letter_code
_entity_poly.pdbx_strand_id
1 'polypeptide(L)'
;MKVILPLISFILLLTCGSPSKPILKISTGIKNNKVVWGDTLQLKLKDKIENKNIQFYLNERPIKKNHVFTNEPLGTQRIKAIITNDYGKRSTEISLTLLAKAPPKLFTYNILNSFPHKITSYTQGLEFDGDLLYESTGLNGQSTLKTLDFKTGEVINNKPLDESYFGEGLTILNDKIIQLTWKSMKGFVYEKATLAIQKSFPYKSSKEGWGLCNDGKVLYKSDGSNRIWILDPTTYKELRSIEVMTHKAPLHNINELEWVDGKIYANTYQFNKEVSVIIDPSSGTVEGVIDFSGLKELVEQHSQLNVLNGIAYHKTRKTFFVTGKNWSKLFEVTIEPKE
;
A
#
# COMPACT_ATOMS: atom_id res chain seq x y z
N MET A 1 -41.42 -56.91 60.69
CA MET A 1 -40.88 -55.68 60.01
C MET A 1 -39.45 -55.93 59.58
N LYS A 2 -39.24 -56.15 58.33
CA LYS A 2 -37.87 -56.32 57.74
C LYS A 2 -37.45 -54.97 57.18
N VAL A 3 -36.39 -54.42 57.73
CA VAL A 3 -35.77 -53.17 57.24
C VAL A 3 -34.76 -53.56 56.14
N ILE A 4 -34.98 -53.11 54.91
CA ILE A 4 -34.09 -53.27 53.80
C ILE A 4 -33.26 -51.98 53.72
N LEU A 5 -31.92 -52.09 53.94
CA LEU A 5 -30.95 -51.00 53.73
C LEU A 5 -30.56 -50.95 52.27
N PRO A 6 -30.61 -49.80 51.56
CA PRO A 6 -30.06 -49.72 50.20
C PRO A 6 -28.56 -49.51 50.22
N LEU A 7 -27.86 -50.36 49.48
CA LEU A 7 -26.42 -50.28 49.23
C LEU A 7 -26.16 -49.16 48.15
N ILE A 8 -25.63 -48.02 48.60
CA ILE A 8 -25.21 -46.95 47.66
C ILE A 8 -23.83 -47.31 47.11
N SER A 9 -23.78 -47.70 45.87
CA SER A 9 -22.54 -47.96 45.12
C SER A 9 -21.98 -46.61 44.63
N PHE A 10 -20.84 -46.20 45.18
CA PHE A 10 -20.12 -44.99 44.80
C PHE A 10 -19.27 -45.32 43.60
N ILE A 11 -19.69 -44.93 42.37
CA ILE A 11 -18.93 -45.03 41.14
C ILE A 11 -17.94 -43.88 41.13
N LEU A 12 -16.66 -44.15 41.43
CA LEU A 12 -15.54 -43.24 41.20
C LEU A 12 -15.29 -43.12 39.69
N LEU A 13 -15.77 -42.04 39.07
CA LEU A 13 -15.39 -41.65 37.71
C LEU A 13 -13.96 -41.13 37.75
N LEU A 14 -13.00 -41.99 37.45
CA LEU A 14 -11.64 -41.58 37.15
C LEU A 14 -11.65 -40.82 35.79
N THR A 15 -11.74 -39.50 35.83
CA THR A 15 -11.47 -38.65 34.69
C THR A 15 -9.98 -38.71 34.38
N CYS A 16 -9.58 -39.57 33.44
CA CYS A 16 -8.27 -39.50 32.79
C CYS A 16 -8.19 -38.19 32.00
N GLY A 17 -7.79 -37.12 32.66
CA GLY A 17 -7.40 -35.90 32.00
C GLY A 17 -6.15 -36.19 31.15
N SER A 18 -6.32 -36.28 29.85
CA SER A 18 -5.16 -36.34 28.94
C SER A 18 -4.25 -35.14 29.19
N PRO A 19 -2.95 -35.31 29.45
CA PRO A 19 -2.08 -34.18 29.70
C PRO A 19 -2.16 -33.22 28.52
N SER A 20 -2.54 -31.99 28.77
CA SER A 20 -2.60 -30.94 27.74
C SER A 20 -1.22 -30.82 27.10
N LYS A 21 -1.13 -31.01 25.78
CA LYS A 21 0.13 -30.85 25.08
C LYS A 21 0.68 -29.45 25.31
N PRO A 22 1.94 -29.27 25.74
CA PRO A 22 2.49 -27.94 26.02
C PRO A 22 2.38 -27.05 24.79
N ILE A 23 1.94 -25.78 25.01
CA ILE A 23 1.81 -24.79 23.95
C ILE A 23 3.21 -24.33 23.55
N LEU A 24 3.62 -24.60 22.32
CA LEU A 24 4.91 -24.20 21.80
C LEU A 24 4.96 -22.68 21.58
N LYS A 25 5.98 -22.01 22.12
CA LYS A 25 6.16 -20.57 21.93
C LYS A 25 7.58 -20.26 21.44
N ILE A 26 7.68 -19.47 20.36
CA ILE A 26 8.95 -18.93 19.87
C ILE A 26 9.31 -17.70 20.71
N SER A 27 10.58 -17.59 21.08
CA SER A 27 11.21 -16.37 21.60
C SER A 27 12.19 -15.87 20.54
N THR A 28 12.17 -14.58 20.28
CA THR A 28 13.05 -13.92 19.28
C THR A 28 14.18 -13.11 19.90
N GLY A 29 14.11 -12.86 21.21
CA GLY A 29 14.98 -11.88 21.87
C GLY A 29 14.61 -10.40 21.57
N ILE A 30 13.58 -10.15 20.77
CA ILE A 30 13.16 -8.82 20.32
C ILE A 30 11.98 -8.32 21.15
N LYS A 31 12.02 -7.03 21.53
CA LYS A 31 10.90 -6.36 22.20
C LYS A 31 9.84 -5.90 21.17
N ASN A 32 8.56 -6.00 21.55
CA ASN A 32 7.42 -5.49 20.76
C ASN A 32 7.30 -6.04 19.33
N ASN A 33 7.99 -7.16 19.01
CA ASN A 33 7.98 -7.77 17.69
C ASN A 33 8.34 -6.82 16.52
N LYS A 34 9.15 -5.79 16.78
CA LYS A 34 9.66 -4.83 15.77
C LYS A 34 11.15 -5.00 15.60
N VAL A 35 11.59 -5.08 14.37
CA VAL A 35 12.99 -5.26 13.96
C VAL A 35 13.33 -4.28 12.83
N VAL A 36 14.61 -4.01 12.62
CA VAL A 36 15.13 -3.24 11.48
C VAL A 36 16.23 -4.02 10.76
N TRP A 37 16.59 -3.63 9.55
CA TRP A 37 17.74 -4.22 8.87
C TRP A 37 19.02 -4.03 9.71
N GLY A 38 19.78 -5.11 9.85
CA GLY A 38 20.96 -5.21 10.70
C GLY A 38 20.67 -5.85 12.05
N ASP A 39 19.41 -5.92 12.48
CA ASP A 39 19.04 -6.63 13.70
C ASP A 39 19.24 -8.13 13.56
N THR A 40 19.66 -8.74 14.67
CA THR A 40 19.85 -10.19 14.76
C THR A 40 18.75 -10.83 15.59
N LEU A 41 17.98 -11.73 14.99
CA LEU A 41 17.08 -12.62 15.72
C LEU A 41 17.87 -13.66 16.48
N GLN A 42 17.51 -13.90 17.73
CA GLN A 42 17.98 -15.01 18.55
C GLN A 42 16.82 -15.96 18.83
N LEU A 43 16.58 -16.89 17.89
CA LEU A 43 15.43 -17.77 17.93
C LEU A 43 15.61 -18.90 18.94
N LYS A 44 14.66 -19.04 19.86
CA LYS A 44 14.59 -20.10 20.85
C LYS A 44 13.13 -20.55 21.03
N LEU A 45 12.93 -21.79 21.45
CA LEU A 45 11.64 -22.19 22.03
C LEU A 45 11.66 -21.89 23.54
N LYS A 46 10.58 -21.34 24.06
CA LYS A 46 10.44 -21.09 25.50
C LYS A 46 10.29 -22.38 26.31
N ASP A 47 9.80 -23.42 25.68
CA ASP A 47 9.53 -24.70 26.33
C ASP A 47 10.76 -25.60 26.34
N LYS A 48 11.00 -26.26 27.48
CA LYS A 48 12.00 -27.35 27.56
C LYS A 48 11.38 -28.61 26.95
N ILE A 49 11.77 -28.93 25.72
CA ILE A 49 11.37 -30.16 25.03
C ILE A 49 12.64 -31.01 24.84
N GLU A 50 12.67 -32.25 25.33
CA GLU A 50 13.79 -33.15 25.17
C GLU A 50 13.87 -33.75 23.75
N ASN A 51 15.07 -34.20 23.31
CA ASN A 51 15.34 -34.86 22.01
C ASN A 51 14.76 -34.11 20.79
N LYS A 52 15.38 -32.95 20.45
CA LYS A 52 14.77 -32.00 19.47
C LYS A 52 15.62 -31.86 18.23
N ASN A 53 14.95 -32.04 17.10
CA ASN A 53 15.38 -31.38 15.87
C ASN A 53 14.44 -30.18 15.64
N ILE A 54 14.98 -28.94 15.76
CA ILE A 54 14.24 -27.71 15.56
C ILE A 54 14.76 -27.03 14.31
N GLN A 55 13.87 -26.82 13.33
CA GLN A 55 14.14 -26.04 12.14
C GLN A 55 13.32 -24.75 12.18
N PHE A 56 13.98 -23.60 11.98
CA PHE A 56 13.34 -22.30 11.86
C PHE A 56 13.19 -21.89 10.39
N TYR A 57 12.12 -21.16 10.10
CA TYR A 57 11.80 -20.61 8.78
C TYR A 57 11.42 -19.14 8.90
N LEU A 58 11.85 -18.35 7.93
CA LEU A 58 11.42 -16.98 7.71
C LEU A 58 10.68 -16.93 6.38
N ASN A 59 9.38 -16.60 6.39
CA ASN A 59 8.54 -16.57 5.19
C ASN A 59 8.70 -17.85 4.35
N GLU A 60 8.58 -19.01 5.00
CA GLU A 60 8.73 -20.37 4.45
C GLU A 60 10.17 -20.75 3.99
N ARG A 61 11.15 -19.85 4.08
CA ARG A 61 12.58 -20.17 3.80
C ARG A 61 13.30 -20.61 5.08
N PRO A 62 14.07 -21.71 5.06
CA PRO A 62 14.82 -22.16 6.23
C PRO A 62 15.89 -21.12 6.63
N ILE A 63 16.00 -20.85 7.92
CA ILE A 63 16.98 -19.92 8.51
C ILE A 63 17.71 -20.56 9.70
N LYS A 64 18.87 -19.99 10.06
CA LYS A 64 19.60 -20.35 11.27
C LYS A 64 18.91 -19.75 12.52
N LYS A 65 19.18 -20.32 13.70
CA LYS A 65 18.66 -19.80 14.98
C LYS A 65 19.10 -18.36 15.27
N ASN A 66 20.25 -17.95 14.73
CA ASN A 66 20.71 -16.57 14.70
C ASN A 66 20.57 -16.09 13.25
N HIS A 67 19.64 -15.22 12.97
CA HIS A 67 19.37 -14.67 11.64
C HIS A 67 19.50 -13.15 11.67
N VAL A 68 20.23 -12.59 10.70
CA VAL A 68 20.39 -11.14 10.53
C VAL A 68 19.51 -10.71 9.35
N PHE A 69 18.66 -9.72 9.56
CA PHE A 69 17.91 -9.10 8.47
C PHE A 69 18.84 -8.24 7.62
N THR A 70 18.96 -8.53 6.34
CA THR A 70 19.88 -7.82 5.43
C THR A 70 19.21 -7.20 4.22
N ASN A 71 18.27 -7.92 3.60
CA ASN A 71 17.62 -7.54 2.34
C ASN A 71 16.19 -8.08 2.20
N GLU A 72 15.59 -8.53 3.28
CA GLU A 72 14.19 -8.93 3.27
C GLU A 72 13.30 -7.72 2.99
N PRO A 73 12.20 -7.87 2.21
CA PRO A 73 11.21 -6.83 2.06
C PRO A 73 10.68 -6.36 3.41
N LEU A 74 10.45 -5.06 3.58
CA LEU A 74 9.89 -4.51 4.81
C LEU A 74 8.47 -5.06 5.07
N GLY A 75 7.98 -4.85 6.28
CA GLY A 75 6.65 -5.26 6.69
C GLY A 75 6.60 -6.57 7.46
N THR A 76 5.55 -7.32 7.27
CA THR A 76 5.25 -8.53 8.03
C THR A 76 6.19 -9.68 7.69
N GLN A 77 6.91 -10.16 8.70
CA GLN A 77 7.80 -11.32 8.62
C GLN A 77 7.23 -12.45 9.47
N ARG A 78 7.02 -13.62 8.87
CA ARG A 78 6.55 -14.81 9.59
C ARG A 78 7.71 -15.70 9.98
N ILE A 79 7.85 -15.95 11.28
CA ILE A 79 8.81 -16.89 11.83
C ILE A 79 8.08 -18.15 12.24
N LYS A 80 8.43 -19.28 11.64
CA LYS A 80 7.87 -20.59 11.94
C LYS A 80 8.96 -21.50 12.50
N ALA A 81 8.66 -22.20 13.58
CA ALA A 81 9.48 -23.27 14.11
C ALA A 81 8.79 -24.60 13.87
N ILE A 82 9.52 -25.56 13.31
CA ILE A 82 9.08 -26.94 13.16
C ILE A 82 9.95 -27.78 14.07
N ILE A 83 9.29 -28.60 14.90
CA ILE A 83 9.92 -29.49 15.87
C ILE A 83 9.59 -30.92 15.46
N THR A 84 10.62 -31.74 15.31
CA THR A 84 10.47 -33.17 15.08
C THR A 84 11.05 -33.93 16.27
N ASN A 85 10.25 -34.83 16.86
CA ASN A 85 10.67 -35.75 17.93
C ASN A 85 9.98 -37.10 17.75
N ASP A 86 10.22 -38.05 18.66
CA ASP A 86 9.67 -39.40 18.62
C ASP A 86 8.12 -39.44 18.65
N TYR A 87 7.47 -38.36 19.08
CA TYR A 87 6.01 -38.24 19.11
C TYR A 87 5.44 -37.55 17.86
N GLY A 88 6.28 -37.28 16.83
CA GLY A 88 5.89 -36.70 15.56
C GLY A 88 6.33 -35.25 15.34
N LYS A 89 5.66 -34.57 14.38
CA LYS A 89 5.99 -33.22 13.91
C LYS A 89 5.00 -32.22 14.46
N ARG A 90 5.50 -31.12 15.05
CA ARG A 90 4.69 -30.00 15.54
C ARG A 90 5.26 -28.68 15.03
N SER A 91 4.43 -27.67 14.89
CA SER A 91 4.88 -26.32 14.48
C SER A 91 4.25 -25.24 15.33
N THR A 92 4.92 -24.10 15.40
CA THR A 92 4.41 -22.84 15.98
C THR A 92 4.91 -21.68 15.14
N GLU A 93 4.19 -20.57 15.16
CA GLU A 93 4.47 -19.40 14.31
C GLU A 93 4.26 -18.11 15.11
N ILE A 94 5.05 -17.10 14.76
CA ILE A 94 4.86 -15.72 15.22
C ILE A 94 5.11 -14.76 14.06
N SER A 95 4.56 -13.54 14.14
CA SER A 95 4.84 -12.46 13.19
C SER A 95 5.69 -11.38 13.84
N LEU A 96 6.64 -10.84 13.06
CA LEU A 96 7.42 -9.65 13.37
C LEU A 96 7.12 -8.56 12.33
N THR A 97 7.39 -7.32 12.66
CA THR A 97 7.34 -6.20 11.72
C THR A 97 8.76 -5.71 11.44
N LEU A 98 9.22 -5.88 10.21
CA LEU A 98 10.50 -5.33 9.74
C LEU A 98 10.28 -3.89 9.27
N LEU A 99 10.92 -2.93 9.93
CA LEU A 99 10.84 -1.50 9.68
C LEU A 99 12.06 -1.00 8.89
N ALA A 100 11.93 0.16 8.27
CA ALA A 100 13.06 0.87 7.66
C ALA A 100 14.11 1.22 8.72
N LYS A 101 15.40 1.18 8.34
CA LYS A 101 16.51 1.44 9.27
C LYS A 101 16.64 2.92 9.65
N ALA A 102 16.40 3.80 8.70
CA ALA A 102 16.60 5.24 8.87
C ALA A 102 15.28 6.00 8.75
N PRO A 103 15.13 7.18 9.39
CA PRO A 103 14.04 8.09 9.12
C PRO A 103 14.07 8.58 7.67
N PRO A 104 12.90 8.87 7.05
CA PRO A 104 12.87 9.47 5.73
C PRO A 104 13.51 10.86 5.74
N LYS A 105 14.10 11.23 4.61
CA LYS A 105 14.57 12.61 4.38
C LYS A 105 13.37 13.54 4.24
N LEU A 106 13.51 14.77 4.67
CA LEU A 106 12.47 15.79 4.51
C LEU A 106 12.76 16.62 3.27
N PHE A 107 11.69 16.91 2.53
CA PHE A 107 11.71 17.75 1.34
C PHE A 107 10.66 18.84 1.45
N THR A 108 10.88 19.92 0.74
CA THR A 108 9.97 21.03 0.50
C THR A 108 9.83 21.26 -1.00
N TYR A 109 9.15 22.33 -1.39
CA TYR A 109 8.91 22.65 -2.78
C TYR A 109 9.14 24.13 -3.07
N ASN A 110 9.44 24.45 -4.34
CA ASN A 110 9.35 25.81 -4.87
C ASN A 110 8.34 25.86 -6.01
N ILE A 111 7.42 26.82 -5.98
CA ILE A 111 6.45 27.01 -7.06
C ILE A 111 7.14 27.71 -8.22
N LEU A 112 7.12 27.08 -9.39
CA LEU A 112 7.62 27.67 -10.63
C LEU A 112 6.48 28.37 -11.37
N ASN A 113 5.33 27.74 -11.48
CA ASN A 113 4.15 28.22 -12.15
C ASN A 113 2.87 27.73 -11.46
N SER A 114 1.76 28.40 -11.74
CA SER A 114 0.43 27.92 -11.40
C SER A 114 -0.49 28.06 -12.60
N PHE A 115 -1.28 27.05 -12.88
CA PHE A 115 -2.20 26.95 -14.01
C PHE A 115 -3.62 26.78 -13.54
N PRO A 116 -4.63 27.17 -14.36
CA PRO A 116 -6.02 26.94 -14.03
C PRO A 116 -6.35 25.45 -13.88
N HIS A 117 -7.15 25.10 -12.89
CA HIS A 117 -7.70 23.77 -12.72
C HIS A 117 -9.18 23.87 -12.32
N LYS A 118 -9.98 22.88 -12.68
CA LYS A 118 -11.45 22.95 -12.46
C LYS A 118 -11.81 22.55 -11.05
N ILE A 119 -12.46 23.47 -10.31
CA ILE A 119 -12.99 23.21 -8.95
C ILE A 119 -14.02 22.07 -8.89
N THR A 120 -14.55 21.65 -10.05
CA THR A 120 -15.43 20.48 -10.16
C THR A 120 -14.67 19.16 -10.33
N SER A 121 -13.34 19.19 -10.45
CA SER A 121 -12.51 18.01 -10.56
C SER A 121 -12.19 17.44 -9.18
N TYR A 122 -12.83 16.34 -8.82
CA TYR A 122 -12.46 15.56 -7.64
C TYR A 122 -11.33 14.62 -8.04
N THR A 123 -10.12 15.16 -8.18
CA THR A 123 -8.93 14.51 -8.77
C THR A 123 -8.55 13.24 -8.00
N GLN A 124 -8.38 12.14 -8.72
CA GLN A 124 -8.01 10.82 -8.19
C GLN A 124 -6.79 10.22 -8.88
N GLY A 125 -6.46 10.67 -10.07
CA GLY A 125 -5.28 10.26 -10.81
C GLY A 125 -4.85 11.33 -11.79
N LEU A 126 -3.55 11.49 -11.98
CA LEU A 126 -2.95 12.53 -12.82
C LEU A 126 -1.67 12.00 -13.46
N GLU A 127 -1.52 12.07 -14.78
CA GLU A 127 -0.31 11.64 -15.48
C GLU A 127 -0.12 12.41 -16.79
N PHE A 128 1.13 12.72 -17.14
CA PHE A 128 1.49 13.35 -18.41
C PHE A 128 1.88 12.33 -19.49
N ASP A 129 1.40 12.56 -20.73
CA ASP A 129 1.97 11.98 -21.95
C ASP A 129 2.40 13.10 -22.90
N GLY A 130 3.69 13.40 -22.93
CA GLY A 130 4.21 14.64 -23.53
C GLY A 130 3.67 15.87 -22.79
N ASP A 131 3.08 16.81 -23.54
CA ASP A 131 2.44 18.01 -22.98
C ASP A 131 0.93 17.82 -22.68
N LEU A 132 0.38 16.64 -22.94
CA LEU A 132 -1.02 16.35 -22.67
C LEU A 132 -1.17 15.78 -21.25
N LEU A 133 -2.03 16.42 -20.44
CA LEU A 133 -2.33 15.97 -19.10
C LEU A 133 -3.57 15.09 -19.09
N TYR A 134 -3.47 13.93 -18.50
CA TYR A 134 -4.59 13.00 -18.26
C TYR A 134 -5.04 13.09 -16.82
N GLU A 135 -6.34 13.20 -16.60
CA GLU A 135 -6.94 13.29 -15.27
C GLU A 135 -8.08 12.28 -15.13
N SER A 136 -8.05 11.53 -14.04
CA SER A 136 -9.17 10.73 -13.55
C SER A 136 -9.81 11.41 -12.36
N THR A 137 -11.13 11.53 -12.36
CA THR A 137 -11.89 12.14 -11.26
C THR A 137 -12.83 11.14 -10.60
N GLY A 138 -13.10 11.34 -9.31
CA GLY A 138 -14.03 10.55 -8.50
C GLY A 138 -15.44 11.18 -8.43
N LEU A 139 -16.23 10.64 -7.53
CA LEU A 139 -17.64 10.86 -7.21
C LEU A 139 -18.61 10.13 -8.17
N ASN A 140 -19.51 9.31 -7.57
CA ASN A 140 -20.52 8.58 -8.32
C ASN A 140 -21.40 9.56 -9.12
N GLY A 141 -21.65 9.23 -10.39
CA GLY A 141 -22.39 10.07 -11.33
C GLY A 141 -21.63 11.30 -11.86
N GLN A 142 -20.37 11.54 -11.38
CA GLN A 142 -19.54 12.68 -11.81
C GLN A 142 -18.13 12.24 -12.23
N SER A 143 -17.78 10.97 -12.03
CA SER A 143 -16.47 10.44 -12.38
C SER A 143 -16.20 10.48 -13.87
N THR A 144 -14.99 10.93 -14.23
CA THR A 144 -14.58 11.05 -15.63
C THR A 144 -13.12 10.65 -15.83
N LEU A 145 -12.79 10.28 -17.06
CA LEU A 145 -11.43 10.28 -17.60
C LEU A 145 -11.32 11.42 -18.60
N LYS A 146 -10.34 12.32 -18.43
CA LYS A 146 -10.17 13.52 -19.24
C LYS A 146 -8.77 13.63 -19.82
N THR A 147 -8.66 14.35 -20.92
CA THR A 147 -7.41 14.93 -21.40
C THR A 147 -7.51 16.45 -21.36
N LEU A 148 -6.46 17.12 -20.92
CA LEU A 148 -6.44 18.54 -20.62
C LEU A 148 -5.22 19.23 -21.27
N ASP A 149 -5.40 20.44 -21.77
CA ASP A 149 -4.31 21.39 -21.88
C ASP A 149 -3.98 21.91 -20.48
N PHE A 150 -2.84 21.52 -19.94
CA PHE A 150 -2.46 21.91 -18.57
C PHE A 150 -2.23 23.39 -18.37
N LYS A 151 -1.91 24.14 -19.47
CA LYS A 151 -1.63 25.59 -19.41
C LYS A 151 -2.91 26.43 -19.27
N THR A 152 -3.96 25.99 -19.94
CA THR A 152 -5.26 26.70 -19.96
C THR A 152 -6.28 26.07 -19.03
N GLY A 153 -6.09 24.80 -18.63
CA GLY A 153 -7.07 23.99 -17.88
C GLY A 153 -8.28 23.60 -18.73
N GLU A 154 -8.19 23.77 -20.07
CA GLU A 154 -9.26 23.37 -20.99
C GLU A 154 -9.31 21.87 -21.17
N VAL A 155 -10.51 21.31 -21.15
CA VAL A 155 -10.77 19.90 -21.38
C VAL A 155 -10.80 19.64 -22.88
N ILE A 156 -9.84 18.88 -23.40
CA ILE A 156 -9.75 18.49 -24.82
C ILE A 156 -10.70 17.33 -25.10
N ASN A 157 -10.63 16.28 -24.28
CA ASN A 157 -11.54 15.14 -24.33
C ASN A 157 -12.06 14.81 -22.95
N ASN A 158 -13.31 14.31 -22.89
CA ASN A 158 -13.95 13.89 -21.64
C ASN A 158 -14.75 12.60 -21.86
N LYS A 159 -14.43 11.58 -21.07
CA LYS A 159 -15.13 10.32 -21.05
C LYS A 159 -15.77 10.12 -19.68
N PRO A 160 -17.08 10.33 -19.52
CA PRO A 160 -17.79 9.98 -18.29
C PRO A 160 -17.73 8.47 -18.01
N LEU A 161 -17.57 8.09 -16.74
CA LEU A 161 -17.82 6.75 -16.27
C LEU A 161 -19.34 6.57 -16.06
N ASP A 162 -19.76 5.30 -16.08
CA ASP A 162 -21.11 4.94 -15.63
C ASP A 162 -21.32 5.40 -14.18
N GLU A 163 -22.52 5.90 -13.86
CA GLU A 163 -22.84 6.52 -12.57
C GLU A 163 -22.65 5.60 -11.35
N SER A 164 -22.64 4.28 -11.59
CA SER A 164 -22.38 3.26 -10.56
C SER A 164 -20.91 3.22 -10.11
N TYR A 165 -19.99 3.81 -10.86
CA TYR A 165 -18.56 3.77 -10.56
C TYR A 165 -18.05 5.08 -9.96
N PHE A 166 -17.18 4.92 -8.98
CA PHE A 166 -16.34 6.00 -8.48
C PHE A 166 -14.96 5.83 -9.11
N GLY A 167 -14.55 6.73 -10.01
CA GLY A 167 -13.25 6.71 -10.68
C GLY A 167 -12.11 6.99 -9.70
N GLU A 168 -10.99 6.34 -9.90
CA GLU A 168 -9.79 6.42 -9.07
C GLU A 168 -8.54 6.60 -9.93
N GLY A 169 -7.37 6.25 -9.44
CA GLY A 169 -6.09 6.42 -10.10
C GLY A 169 -6.05 5.93 -11.54
N LEU A 170 -5.26 6.59 -12.35
CA LEU A 170 -4.99 6.21 -13.73
C LEU A 170 -3.50 6.01 -13.97
N THR A 171 -3.16 5.29 -15.03
CA THR A 171 -1.80 5.29 -15.61
C THR A 171 -1.82 5.01 -17.10
N ILE A 172 -0.82 5.53 -17.81
CA ILE A 172 -0.67 5.37 -19.25
C ILE A 172 0.44 4.35 -19.50
N LEU A 173 0.12 3.29 -20.23
CA LEU A 173 1.10 2.28 -20.62
C LEU A 173 0.94 1.97 -22.11
N ASN A 174 1.95 2.35 -22.92
CA ASN A 174 1.90 2.29 -24.37
C ASN A 174 0.70 3.07 -24.93
N ASP A 175 -0.15 2.43 -25.74
CA ASP A 175 -1.35 3.04 -26.34
C ASP A 175 -2.62 2.83 -25.49
N LYS A 176 -2.47 2.58 -24.20
CA LYS A 176 -3.59 2.30 -23.29
C LYS A 176 -3.56 3.21 -22.09
N ILE A 177 -4.75 3.55 -21.61
CA ILE A 177 -4.96 4.14 -20.30
C ILE A 177 -5.63 3.09 -19.43
N ILE A 178 -5.13 2.91 -18.23
CA ILE A 178 -5.71 2.06 -17.21
C ILE A 178 -6.28 2.95 -16.12
N GLN A 179 -7.56 2.80 -15.78
CA GLN A 179 -8.23 3.56 -14.72
C GLN A 179 -8.82 2.59 -13.71
N LEU A 180 -8.64 2.89 -12.45
CA LEU A 180 -9.20 2.13 -11.33
C LEU A 180 -10.58 2.65 -10.95
N THR A 181 -11.31 1.85 -10.17
CA THR A 181 -12.51 2.28 -9.43
C THR A 181 -12.32 1.98 -7.94
N TRP A 182 -13.00 2.73 -7.08
CA TRP A 182 -12.87 2.60 -5.63
C TRP A 182 -13.30 1.21 -5.12
N LYS A 183 -14.56 1.05 -4.75
CA LYS A 183 -15.10 -0.15 -4.09
C LYS A 183 -15.71 -1.18 -5.04
N SER A 184 -15.84 -0.83 -6.32
CA SER A 184 -16.41 -1.74 -7.32
C SER A 184 -15.45 -2.88 -7.70
N MET A 185 -14.23 -2.88 -7.16
CA MET A 185 -13.18 -3.89 -7.39
C MET A 185 -12.96 -4.17 -8.88
N LYS A 186 -13.03 -3.13 -9.71
CA LYS A 186 -12.92 -3.19 -11.16
C LYS A 186 -12.00 -2.07 -11.67
N GLY A 187 -11.20 -2.40 -12.69
CA GLY A 187 -10.47 -1.41 -13.48
C GLY A 187 -10.93 -1.46 -14.94
N PHE A 188 -10.73 -0.35 -15.63
CA PHE A 188 -11.02 -0.20 -17.07
C PHE A 188 -9.73 0.04 -17.83
N VAL A 189 -9.70 -0.46 -19.07
CA VAL A 189 -8.64 -0.23 -20.04
C VAL A 189 -9.24 0.48 -21.24
N TYR A 190 -8.67 1.64 -21.56
CA TYR A 190 -9.11 2.48 -22.66
C TYR A 190 -8.06 2.49 -23.77
N GLU A 191 -8.49 2.65 -24.99
CA GLU A 191 -7.65 3.11 -26.10
C GLU A 191 -7.29 4.57 -25.86
N LYS A 192 -5.98 4.90 -25.87
CA LYS A 192 -5.50 6.24 -25.54
C LYS A 192 -5.99 7.31 -26.52
N ALA A 193 -6.05 6.99 -27.80
CA ALA A 193 -6.42 7.95 -28.85
C ALA A 193 -7.89 8.38 -28.82
N THR A 194 -8.80 7.48 -28.41
CA THR A 194 -10.25 7.68 -28.53
C THR A 194 -10.98 7.73 -27.18
N LEU A 195 -10.30 7.35 -26.10
CA LEU A 195 -10.88 7.08 -24.79
C LEU A 195 -12.00 6.02 -24.80
N ALA A 196 -12.01 5.16 -25.82
CA ALA A 196 -12.95 4.05 -25.90
C ALA A 196 -12.56 2.92 -24.95
N ILE A 197 -13.51 2.40 -24.17
CA ILE A 197 -13.27 1.26 -23.28
C ILE A 197 -13.03 0.01 -24.15
N GLN A 198 -11.87 -0.58 -24.02
CA GLN A 198 -11.50 -1.84 -24.68
C GLN A 198 -11.90 -3.05 -23.85
N LYS A 199 -11.69 -2.99 -22.54
CA LYS A 199 -12.02 -4.08 -21.59
C LYS A 199 -12.06 -3.59 -20.15
N SER A 200 -12.53 -4.45 -19.26
CA SER A 200 -12.40 -4.27 -17.81
C SER A 200 -11.72 -5.48 -17.18
N PHE A 201 -11.20 -5.30 -15.96
CA PHE A 201 -10.55 -6.36 -15.19
C PHE A 201 -10.92 -6.26 -13.71
N PRO A 202 -11.04 -7.39 -12.99
CA PRO A 202 -11.35 -7.40 -11.56
C PRO A 202 -10.07 -7.30 -10.71
N TYR A 203 -10.18 -6.70 -9.52
CA TYR A 203 -9.24 -6.95 -8.41
C TYR A 203 -9.68 -8.19 -7.65
N LYS A 204 -8.73 -8.89 -7.00
CA LYS A 204 -9.07 -10.10 -6.22
C LYS A 204 -8.57 -10.02 -4.78
N SER A 205 -7.34 -9.61 -4.59
CA SER A 205 -6.67 -9.57 -3.28
C SER A 205 -6.90 -8.26 -2.57
N SER A 206 -6.74 -7.14 -3.25
CA SER A 206 -7.14 -5.82 -2.75
C SER A 206 -8.66 -5.64 -2.82
N LYS A 207 -9.22 -4.83 -1.94
CA LYS A 207 -10.66 -4.56 -1.89
C LYS A 207 -11.05 -3.24 -2.52
N GLU A 208 -10.08 -2.36 -2.69
CA GLU A 208 -10.27 -1.02 -3.24
C GLU A 208 -9.17 -0.73 -4.28
N GLY A 209 -9.43 0.18 -5.20
CA GLY A 209 -8.45 0.79 -6.05
C GLY A 209 -8.35 2.26 -5.67
N TRP A 210 -7.12 2.78 -5.47
CA TRP A 210 -6.86 4.17 -5.18
C TRP A 210 -5.91 4.76 -6.24
N GLY A 211 -4.62 4.86 -5.99
CA GLY A 211 -3.65 5.36 -6.98
C GLY A 211 -3.11 4.27 -7.90
N LEU A 212 -2.58 4.69 -9.04
CA LEU A 212 -1.99 3.78 -10.03
C LEU A 212 -0.83 4.48 -10.76
N CYS A 213 0.32 3.82 -10.86
CA CYS A 213 1.42 4.22 -11.75
C CYS A 213 2.08 2.99 -12.37
N ASN A 214 3.07 3.18 -13.26
CA ASN A 214 3.80 2.08 -13.87
C ASN A 214 5.28 2.43 -14.10
N ASP A 215 6.14 1.41 -14.19
CA ASP A 215 7.56 1.51 -14.56
C ASP A 215 7.86 1.07 -15.99
N GLY A 216 6.82 0.90 -16.80
CA GLY A 216 6.89 0.33 -18.15
C GLY A 216 6.91 -1.20 -18.20
N LYS A 217 7.05 -1.88 -17.05
CA LYS A 217 7.13 -3.35 -16.96
C LYS A 217 6.01 -3.94 -16.11
N VAL A 218 5.62 -3.25 -15.04
CA VAL A 218 4.53 -3.63 -14.14
C VAL A 218 3.71 -2.41 -13.75
N LEU A 219 2.51 -2.65 -13.21
CA LEU A 219 1.69 -1.59 -12.63
C LEU A 219 1.81 -1.64 -11.11
N TYR A 220 1.78 -0.48 -10.48
CA TYR A 220 1.76 -0.29 -9.03
C TYR A 220 0.43 0.33 -8.63
N LYS A 221 -0.33 -0.35 -7.77
CA LYS A 221 -1.67 0.06 -7.33
C LYS A 221 -1.72 0.22 -5.82
N SER A 222 -2.15 1.36 -5.32
CA SER A 222 -2.51 1.55 -3.92
C SER A 222 -3.98 1.15 -3.65
N ASP A 223 -4.33 0.93 -2.39
CA ASP A 223 -5.66 0.55 -1.92
C ASP A 223 -6.06 1.23 -0.60
N GLY A 224 -5.39 2.33 -0.24
CA GLY A 224 -5.59 3.07 0.99
C GLY A 224 -4.98 2.43 2.24
N SER A 225 -4.49 1.19 2.16
CA SER A 225 -3.72 0.55 3.22
C SER A 225 -2.25 0.99 3.19
N ASN A 226 -1.38 0.24 3.88
CA ASN A 226 0.08 0.37 3.74
C ASN A 226 0.65 -0.50 2.62
N ARG A 227 -0.18 -0.98 1.68
CA ARG A 227 0.25 -1.87 0.60
C ARG A 227 0.22 -1.17 -0.75
N ILE A 228 1.23 -1.47 -1.54
CA ILE A 228 1.23 -1.22 -2.97
C ILE A 228 1.23 -2.58 -3.67
N TRP A 229 0.21 -2.84 -4.46
CA TRP A 229 0.02 -4.06 -5.23
C TRP A 229 0.75 -3.94 -6.56
N ILE A 230 1.46 -4.99 -6.94
CA ILE A 230 2.14 -5.09 -8.23
C ILE A 230 1.26 -5.95 -9.14
N LEU A 231 0.88 -5.37 -10.29
CA LEU A 231 0.01 -6.02 -11.26
C LEU A 231 0.79 -6.36 -12.53
N ASP A 232 0.40 -7.46 -13.15
CA ASP A 232 0.84 -7.81 -14.51
C ASP A 232 0.27 -6.83 -15.53
N PRO A 233 1.08 -6.22 -16.41
CA PRO A 233 0.65 -5.13 -17.30
C PRO A 233 -0.24 -5.58 -18.46
N THR A 234 -0.34 -6.89 -18.70
CA THR A 234 -1.12 -7.48 -19.80
C THR A 234 -2.44 -8.05 -19.29
N THR A 235 -2.38 -8.80 -18.20
CA THR A 235 -3.54 -9.48 -17.60
C THR A 235 -4.21 -8.68 -16.50
N TYR A 236 -3.52 -7.65 -15.95
CA TYR A 236 -3.91 -6.80 -14.82
C TYR A 236 -4.14 -7.57 -13.52
N LYS A 237 -3.65 -8.81 -13.44
CA LYS A 237 -3.73 -9.63 -12.23
C LYS A 237 -2.76 -9.11 -11.17
N GLU A 238 -3.21 -9.05 -9.94
CA GLU A 238 -2.38 -8.77 -8.78
C GLU A 238 -1.42 -9.94 -8.55
N LEU A 239 -0.11 -9.71 -8.73
CA LEU A 239 0.94 -10.71 -8.61
C LEU A 239 1.42 -10.87 -7.16
N ARG A 240 1.68 -9.73 -6.52
CA ARG A 240 2.17 -9.61 -5.13
C ARG A 240 1.94 -8.19 -4.62
N SER A 241 2.23 -7.97 -3.35
CA SER A 241 2.27 -6.61 -2.78
C SER A 241 3.57 -6.36 -2.04
N ILE A 242 3.93 -5.09 -1.88
CA ILE A 242 4.94 -4.59 -0.96
C ILE A 242 4.24 -3.86 0.18
N GLU A 243 4.78 -3.97 1.40
CA GLU A 243 4.30 -3.22 2.55
C GLU A 243 5.19 -1.99 2.74
N VAL A 244 4.59 -0.81 2.76
CA VAL A 244 5.30 0.46 2.88
C VAL A 244 5.52 0.81 4.34
N MET A 245 6.80 1.01 4.71
CA MET A 245 7.24 1.19 6.08
C MET A 245 8.11 2.41 6.27
N THR A 246 7.87 3.11 7.35
CA THR A 246 8.84 4.07 7.92
C THR A 246 9.74 3.37 8.95
N HIS A 247 10.66 4.10 9.55
CA HIS A 247 11.48 3.61 10.66
C HIS A 247 10.70 3.42 11.98
N LYS A 248 9.42 3.80 12.04
CA LYS A 248 8.58 3.74 13.24
C LYS A 248 7.37 2.81 13.08
N ALA A 249 6.75 2.82 11.88
CA ALA A 249 5.46 2.17 11.67
C ALA A 249 5.15 1.98 10.16
N PRO A 250 4.16 1.13 9.82
CA PRO A 250 3.54 1.11 8.50
C PRO A 250 2.99 2.49 8.13
N LEU A 251 3.10 2.86 6.85
CA LEU A 251 2.48 4.06 6.30
C LEU A 251 1.14 3.69 5.65
N HIS A 252 0.04 4.16 6.22
CA HIS A 252 -1.30 3.97 5.69
C HIS A 252 -1.78 5.16 4.86
N ASN A 253 -2.96 5.01 4.26
CA ASN A 253 -3.63 6.03 3.45
C ASN A 253 -2.80 6.45 2.22
N ILE A 254 -2.04 5.53 1.64
CA ILE A 254 -1.33 5.74 0.37
C ILE A 254 -2.39 5.87 -0.72
N ASN A 255 -2.37 7.01 -1.43
CA ASN A 255 -3.38 7.35 -2.41
C ASN A 255 -2.78 7.40 -3.82
N GLU A 256 -2.87 8.51 -4.51
CA GLU A 256 -2.43 8.71 -5.87
C GLU A 256 -0.92 8.52 -6.01
N LEU A 257 -0.48 7.93 -7.13
CA LEU A 257 0.87 7.43 -7.35
C LEU A 257 1.46 7.95 -8.67
N GLU A 258 2.73 8.32 -8.63
CA GLU A 258 3.52 8.67 -9.81
C GLU A 258 4.88 7.98 -9.81
N TRP A 259 5.33 7.49 -10.96
CA TRP A 259 6.62 6.83 -11.12
C TRP A 259 7.68 7.78 -11.70
N VAL A 260 8.74 8.05 -10.92
CA VAL A 260 9.84 8.91 -11.37
C VAL A 260 11.18 8.27 -10.99
N ASP A 261 12.05 8.04 -11.97
CA ASP A 261 13.45 7.63 -11.79
C ASP A 261 13.66 6.47 -10.80
N GLY A 262 12.83 5.44 -10.91
CA GLY A 262 12.94 4.24 -10.08
C GLY A 262 12.29 4.34 -8.70
N LYS A 263 11.55 5.41 -8.42
CA LYS A 263 10.82 5.64 -7.18
C LYS A 263 9.33 5.87 -7.43
N ILE A 264 8.53 5.56 -6.43
CA ILE A 264 7.11 5.89 -6.41
C ILE A 264 6.93 7.13 -5.54
N TYR A 265 6.39 8.19 -6.14
CA TYR A 265 5.89 9.36 -5.42
C TYR A 265 4.43 9.14 -5.13
N ALA A 266 4.00 9.30 -3.89
CA ALA A 266 2.65 8.97 -3.49
C ALA A 266 2.03 10.08 -2.65
N ASN A 267 0.82 10.52 -3.00
CA ASN A 267 0.02 11.32 -2.09
C ASN A 267 -0.45 10.48 -0.91
N THR A 268 -0.63 11.11 0.25
CA THR A 268 -1.25 10.49 1.41
C THR A 268 -2.59 11.15 1.69
N TYR A 269 -3.64 10.34 1.90
CA TYR A 269 -4.97 10.86 2.21
C TYR A 269 -5.03 11.34 3.65
N GLN A 270 -4.82 12.66 3.85
CA GLN A 270 -4.81 13.32 5.16
C GLN A 270 -5.51 14.68 5.07
N PHE A 271 -6.45 14.96 5.98
CA PHE A 271 -7.23 16.19 5.94
C PHE A 271 -6.47 17.44 6.39
N ASN A 272 -5.49 17.26 7.28
CA ASN A 272 -4.79 18.37 7.94
C ASN A 272 -3.32 18.48 7.53
N LYS A 273 -2.92 17.80 6.46
CA LYS A 273 -1.53 17.80 5.97
C LYS A 273 -1.49 17.57 4.48
N GLU A 274 -0.85 18.44 3.76
CA GLU A 274 -0.54 18.29 2.35
C GLU A 274 0.82 17.58 2.23
N VAL A 275 0.83 16.24 2.25
CA VAL A 275 2.06 15.44 2.30
C VAL A 275 2.06 14.38 1.21
N SER A 276 3.15 14.33 0.47
CA SER A 276 3.51 13.19 -0.38
C SER A 276 4.77 12.49 0.14
N VAL A 277 4.97 11.26 -0.28
CA VAL A 277 6.13 10.46 0.13
C VAL A 277 6.86 9.88 -1.07
N ILE A 278 8.15 9.61 -0.89
CA ILE A 278 9.01 8.94 -1.87
C ILE A 278 9.25 7.53 -1.34
N ILE A 279 8.88 6.53 -2.15
CA ILE A 279 8.90 5.12 -1.76
C ILE A 279 9.86 4.36 -2.67
N ASP A 280 10.74 3.55 -2.09
CA ASP A 280 11.52 2.56 -2.81
C ASP A 280 10.65 1.31 -3.10
N PRO A 281 10.31 1.01 -4.36
CA PRO A 281 9.42 -0.10 -4.71
C PRO A 281 10.06 -1.49 -4.49
N SER A 282 11.38 -1.57 -4.33
CA SER A 282 12.07 -2.84 -4.10
C SER A 282 11.92 -3.33 -2.66
N SER A 283 11.92 -2.41 -1.71
CA SER A 283 11.92 -2.70 -0.28
C SER A 283 10.63 -2.30 0.45
N GLY A 284 9.90 -1.30 -0.06
CA GLY A 284 8.80 -0.64 0.63
C GLY A 284 9.24 0.46 1.61
N THR A 285 10.52 0.87 1.55
CA THR A 285 11.04 1.95 2.39
C THR A 285 10.47 3.31 1.99
N VAL A 286 9.94 4.06 2.96
CA VAL A 286 9.70 5.50 2.80
C VAL A 286 11.04 6.22 2.93
N GLU A 287 11.61 6.65 1.80
CA GLU A 287 12.90 7.33 1.74
C GLU A 287 12.79 8.84 1.94
N GLY A 288 11.64 9.42 1.54
CA GLY A 288 11.41 10.86 1.63
C GLY A 288 9.98 11.21 2.04
N VAL A 289 9.83 12.38 2.64
CA VAL A 289 8.55 13.03 2.93
C VAL A 289 8.61 14.43 2.34
N ILE A 290 7.67 14.76 1.48
CA ILE A 290 7.55 16.06 0.83
C ILE A 290 6.41 16.82 1.50
N ASP A 291 6.73 17.97 2.07
CA ASP A 291 5.78 18.86 2.74
C ASP A 291 5.28 19.90 1.75
N PHE A 292 4.03 19.75 1.30
CA PHE A 292 3.33 20.70 0.40
C PHE A 292 2.43 21.69 1.16
N SER A 293 2.58 21.80 2.47
CA SER A 293 1.80 22.76 3.27
C SER A 293 1.91 24.17 2.69
N GLY A 294 0.78 24.86 2.63
CA GLY A 294 0.66 26.19 2.03
C GLY A 294 0.08 26.21 0.61
N LEU A 295 0.09 25.10 -0.13
CA LEU A 295 -0.52 25.07 -1.47
C LEU A 295 -2.04 25.22 -1.43
N LYS A 296 -2.70 24.62 -0.44
CA LYS A 296 -4.16 24.65 -0.29
C LYS A 296 -4.69 26.05 0.02
N GLU A 297 -3.90 26.88 0.66
CA GLU A 297 -4.24 28.28 0.96
C GLU A 297 -4.18 29.18 -0.29
N LEU A 298 -3.44 28.75 -1.33
CA LEU A 298 -3.26 29.51 -2.58
C LEU A 298 -4.36 29.26 -3.63
N VAL A 299 -5.28 28.32 -3.37
CA VAL A 299 -6.41 28.03 -4.26
C VAL A 299 -7.69 28.72 -3.79
N GLU A 300 -8.71 28.77 -4.65
CA GLU A 300 -10.01 29.29 -4.29
C GLU A 300 -10.61 28.54 -3.10
N GLN A 301 -11.04 29.28 -2.08
CA GLN A 301 -11.62 28.72 -0.87
C GLN A 301 -13.13 28.56 -1.03
N HIS A 302 -13.64 27.35 -0.96
CA HIS A 302 -15.06 27.01 -1.08
C HIS A 302 -15.42 25.77 -0.26
N SER A 303 -16.72 25.53 -0.06
CA SER A 303 -17.23 24.47 0.83
C SER A 303 -16.88 23.04 0.43
N GLN A 304 -16.53 22.80 -0.83
CA GLN A 304 -16.16 21.48 -1.35
C GLN A 304 -14.65 21.28 -1.45
N LEU A 305 -13.83 22.29 -1.11
CA LEU A 305 -12.37 22.21 -1.16
C LEU A 305 -11.88 21.06 -0.27
N ASN A 306 -11.09 20.15 -0.86
CA ASN A 306 -10.71 18.93 -0.19
C ASN A 306 -9.18 18.76 -0.15
N VAL A 307 -8.68 17.56 0.07
CA VAL A 307 -7.26 17.26 0.31
C VAL A 307 -6.42 17.36 -0.96
N LEU A 308 -5.11 17.52 -0.76
CA LEU A 308 -4.09 17.30 -1.77
C LEU A 308 -4.27 15.90 -2.38
N ASN A 309 -4.41 15.83 -3.70
CA ASN A 309 -4.40 14.58 -4.45
C ASN A 309 -4.20 14.86 -5.94
N GLY A 310 -3.23 14.20 -6.54
CA GLY A 310 -2.75 14.41 -7.91
C GLY A 310 -1.31 14.90 -7.89
N ILE A 311 -0.39 14.04 -8.28
CA ILE A 311 1.03 14.34 -8.49
C ILE A 311 1.47 13.72 -9.80
N ALA A 312 1.93 14.53 -10.76
CA ALA A 312 2.38 14.07 -12.06
C ALA A 312 3.76 14.64 -12.38
N TYR A 313 4.60 13.89 -13.06
CA TYR A 313 5.94 14.33 -13.46
C TYR A 313 6.03 14.63 -14.96
N HIS A 314 6.40 15.85 -15.30
CA HIS A 314 6.58 16.24 -16.68
C HIS A 314 8.03 15.97 -17.12
N LYS A 315 8.24 14.90 -17.88
CA LYS A 315 9.59 14.38 -18.24
C LYS A 315 10.48 15.40 -18.94
N THR A 316 9.94 16.18 -19.89
CA THR A 316 10.72 17.19 -20.63
C THR A 316 11.08 18.39 -19.77
N ARG A 317 10.16 18.85 -18.90
CA ARG A 317 10.38 19.99 -17.99
C ARG A 317 11.18 19.60 -16.76
N LYS A 318 11.20 18.31 -16.41
CA LYS A 318 11.81 17.76 -15.19
C LYS A 318 11.24 18.37 -13.90
N THR A 319 9.95 18.65 -13.91
CA THR A 319 9.21 19.27 -12.80
C THR A 319 8.00 18.44 -12.44
N PHE A 320 7.53 18.60 -11.20
CA PHE A 320 6.29 17.98 -10.73
C PHE A 320 5.13 18.95 -10.90
N PHE A 321 3.96 18.39 -11.15
CA PHE A 321 2.70 19.10 -11.16
C PHE A 321 1.81 18.53 -10.06
N VAL A 322 1.28 19.41 -9.22
CA VAL A 322 0.56 19.02 -8.00
C VAL A 322 -0.75 19.78 -7.92
N THR A 323 -1.81 19.06 -7.58
CA THR A 323 -3.16 19.63 -7.36
C THR A 323 -3.85 18.92 -6.20
N GLY A 324 -5.13 19.21 -6.00
CA GLY A 324 -5.98 18.55 -5.00
C GLY A 324 -7.42 18.38 -5.47
N LYS A 325 -8.18 17.63 -4.68
CA LYS A 325 -9.61 17.41 -4.94
C LYS A 325 -10.36 18.74 -4.83
N ASN A 326 -11.00 19.14 -5.93
CA ASN A 326 -11.71 20.41 -6.07
C ASN A 326 -10.82 21.66 -5.91
N TRP A 327 -9.53 21.56 -6.24
CA TRP A 327 -8.66 22.73 -6.26
C TRP A 327 -8.82 23.53 -7.55
N SER A 328 -8.68 24.86 -7.47
CA SER A 328 -8.78 25.77 -8.62
C SER A 328 -7.44 25.93 -9.37
N LYS A 329 -6.36 25.31 -8.87
CA LYS A 329 -5.02 25.45 -9.47
C LYS A 329 -4.30 24.11 -9.56
N LEU A 330 -3.48 24.01 -10.61
CA LEU A 330 -2.44 23.02 -10.81
C LEU A 330 -1.10 23.75 -10.64
N PHE A 331 -0.27 23.32 -9.72
CA PHE A 331 1.03 23.93 -9.41
C PHE A 331 2.16 23.17 -10.08
N GLU A 332 3.00 23.85 -10.84
CA GLU A 332 4.28 23.32 -11.28
C GLU A 332 5.35 23.64 -10.23
N VAL A 333 6.03 22.62 -9.73
CA VAL A 333 6.98 22.74 -8.62
C VAL A 333 8.28 21.98 -8.85
N THR A 334 9.37 22.46 -8.22
CA THR A 334 10.55 21.64 -7.93
C THR A 334 10.46 21.11 -6.51
N ILE A 335 11.07 19.95 -6.26
CA ILE A 335 11.16 19.32 -4.93
C ILE A 335 12.62 19.40 -4.48
N GLU A 336 12.85 19.95 -3.31
CA GLU A 336 14.18 20.22 -2.77
C GLU A 336 14.34 19.66 -1.36
N PRO A 337 15.54 19.23 -0.95
CA PRO A 337 15.77 18.86 0.43
C PRO A 337 15.42 20.02 1.39
N LYS A 338 14.74 19.69 2.48
CA LYS A 338 14.47 20.66 3.55
C LYS A 338 15.69 20.69 4.48
N GLU A 339 16.30 21.86 4.61
CA GLU A 339 17.43 22.09 5.51
C GLU A 339 17.06 21.90 7.01
#